data_688da7ab143aaa6eb82389846c8ac255
#
_entry.id   688da7ab143aaa6eb82389846c8ac255
#
_cell.length_a   1.000
_cell.length_b   1.000
_cell.length_c   1.000
_cell.angle_alpha   90.00
_cell.angle_beta   90.00
_cell.angle_gamma   90.00
#
_symmetry.space_group_name_H-M   'P 1'
#
loop_
_entity.id
_entity.type
_entity.pdbx_description
1 polymer ?
#
loop_
_entity_poly.entity_id
_entity_poly.type
_entity_poly.pdbx_seq_one_letter_code
_entity_poly.pdbx_strand_id
1 'polypeptide(L)'
;DYCYSLGYNAFMLIQSGCTGYLSSIRNLSAPATEWKAGGMPITKMMNIERRHGEDKPVIKKALVELDGKPFKYFSERREKWAVETCFTYPGAIQYYGPESVCDITTVTLKLEQSK
;
A
#
# COMPACT_ATOMS: atom_id res chain seq x y z
N ASP A 1 -9.43 -0.87 9.69
CA ASP A 1 -9.33 -2.34 9.51
C ASP A 1 -7.98 -2.77 8.97
N TYR A 2 -7.44 -2.14 7.90
CA TYR A 2 -6.19 -2.57 7.27
C TYR A 2 -4.99 -2.57 8.22
N CYS A 3 -4.74 -1.47 8.93
CA CYS A 3 -3.62 -1.40 9.89
C CYS A 3 -3.79 -2.38 11.05
N TYR A 4 -5.02 -2.57 11.54
CA TYR A 4 -5.32 -3.56 12.56
C TYR A 4 -5.01 -4.97 12.06
N SER A 5 -5.47 -5.31 10.87
CA SER A 5 -5.22 -6.61 10.23
C SER A 5 -3.72 -6.87 10.02
N LEU A 6 -2.96 -5.85 9.61
CA LEU A 6 -1.50 -5.96 9.48
C LEU A 6 -0.83 -6.23 10.82
N GLY A 7 -1.21 -5.52 11.90
CA GLY A 7 -0.64 -5.70 13.22
C GLY A 7 -0.98 -7.06 13.81
N TYR A 8 -2.23 -7.48 13.71
CA TYR A 8 -2.66 -8.80 14.17
C TYR A 8 -1.95 -9.93 13.42
N ASN A 9 -1.86 -9.82 12.10
CA ASN A 9 -1.14 -10.78 11.27
C ASN A 9 0.37 -10.83 11.59
N ALA A 10 1.00 -9.68 11.88
CA ALA A 10 2.40 -9.63 12.32
C ALA A 10 2.60 -10.41 13.64
N PHE A 11 1.70 -10.25 14.60
CA PHE A 11 1.71 -11.04 15.84
C PHE A 11 1.61 -12.55 15.55
N MET A 12 0.70 -12.96 14.67
CA MET A 12 0.53 -14.37 14.30
C MET A 12 1.78 -14.95 13.62
N LEU A 13 2.46 -14.18 12.78
CA LEU A 13 3.73 -14.58 12.16
C LEU A 13 4.82 -14.81 13.22
N ILE A 14 4.94 -13.90 14.19
CA ILE A 14 5.91 -14.03 15.30
C ILE A 14 5.59 -15.28 16.12
N GLN A 15 4.34 -15.47 16.50
CA GLN A 15 3.90 -16.62 17.30
C GLN A 15 4.12 -17.94 16.56
N SER A 16 4.03 -17.94 15.24
CA SER A 16 4.31 -19.10 14.38
C SER A 16 5.81 -19.33 14.13
N GLY A 17 6.70 -18.54 14.75
CA GLY A 17 8.14 -18.67 14.57
C GLY A 17 8.66 -18.15 13.22
N CYS A 18 7.86 -17.41 12.47
CA CYS A 18 8.25 -16.85 11.16
C CYS A 18 9.10 -15.60 11.36
N THR A 19 10.41 -15.75 11.44
CA THR A 19 11.38 -14.64 11.54
C THR A 19 11.75 -14.12 10.14
N GLY A 20 11.89 -12.80 10.01
CA GLY A 20 12.27 -12.15 8.74
C GLY A 20 11.14 -12.10 7.72
N TYR A 21 9.89 -12.17 8.17
CA TYR A 21 8.70 -12.01 7.34
C TYR A 21 8.07 -10.63 7.51
N LEU A 22 7.58 -10.08 6.41
CA LEU A 22 6.73 -8.89 6.37
C LEU A 22 5.28 -9.32 6.47
N SER A 23 4.50 -8.66 7.31
CA SER A 23 3.04 -8.82 7.34
C SER A 23 2.44 -8.28 6.04
N SER A 24 1.56 -9.05 5.43
CA SER A 24 0.95 -8.72 4.16
C SER A 24 -0.53 -9.08 4.16
N ILE A 25 -1.35 -8.17 3.66
CA ILE A 25 -2.78 -8.39 3.42
C ILE A 25 -3.04 -8.23 1.92
N ARG A 26 -3.67 -9.21 1.33
CA ARG A 26 -4.02 -9.23 -0.09
C ARG A 26 -5.52 -9.09 -0.29
N ASN A 27 -5.92 -8.80 -1.52
CA ASN A 27 -7.31 -8.60 -1.93
C ASN A 27 -7.97 -7.36 -1.33
N LEU A 28 -7.18 -6.27 -1.20
CA LEU A 28 -7.60 -5.04 -0.54
C LEU A 28 -8.73 -4.27 -1.25
N SER A 29 -9.04 -4.61 -2.50
CA SER A 29 -10.17 -4.05 -3.25
C SER A 29 -11.52 -4.69 -2.89
N ALA A 30 -11.49 -5.84 -2.21
CA ALA A 30 -12.68 -6.53 -1.74
C ALA A 30 -13.05 -6.07 -0.32
N PRO A 31 -14.26 -6.38 0.15
CA PRO A 31 -14.65 -6.19 1.55
C PRO A 31 -13.65 -6.83 2.52
N ALA A 32 -13.49 -6.26 3.72
CA ALA A 32 -12.50 -6.69 4.71
C ALA A 32 -12.62 -8.18 5.09
N THR A 33 -13.82 -8.74 5.03
CA THR A 33 -14.10 -10.16 5.27
C THR A 33 -13.48 -11.11 4.24
N GLU A 34 -13.12 -10.58 3.07
CA GLU A 34 -12.51 -11.35 1.98
C GLU A 34 -10.99 -11.12 1.89
N TRP A 35 -10.43 -10.30 2.73
CA TRP A 35 -9.01 -10.06 2.78
C TRP A 35 -8.24 -11.33 3.16
N LYS A 36 -7.05 -11.47 2.59
CA LYS A 36 -6.20 -12.64 2.82
C LYS A 36 -4.91 -12.21 3.51
N ALA A 37 -4.81 -12.53 4.79
CA ALA A 37 -3.59 -12.34 5.57
C ALA A 37 -2.50 -13.33 5.15
N GLY A 38 -1.25 -12.91 5.22
CA GLY A 38 -0.10 -13.76 4.92
C GLY A 38 1.22 -13.11 5.28
N GLY A 39 2.30 -13.84 5.06
CA GLY A 39 3.66 -13.37 5.27
C GLY A 39 4.48 -13.45 3.99
N MET A 40 5.35 -12.47 3.79
CA MET A 40 6.32 -12.48 2.70
C MET A 40 7.73 -12.39 3.27
N PRO A 41 8.63 -13.33 2.98
CA PRO A 41 10.02 -13.23 3.39
C PRO A 41 10.65 -11.94 2.88
N ILE A 42 11.37 -11.20 3.73
CA ILE A 42 12.01 -9.94 3.35
C ILE A 42 12.99 -10.13 2.17
N THR A 43 13.58 -11.30 2.06
CA THR A 43 14.49 -11.65 0.94
C THR A 43 13.80 -11.60 -0.43
N LYS A 44 12.47 -11.78 -0.48
CA LYS A 44 11.70 -11.66 -1.72
C LYS A 44 11.62 -10.22 -2.26
N MET A 45 11.91 -9.24 -1.42
CA MET A 45 11.93 -7.81 -1.79
C MET A 45 13.34 -7.32 -2.13
N MET A 46 14.36 -8.17 -1.92
CA MET A 46 15.75 -7.80 -2.15
C MET A 46 16.17 -8.11 -3.58
N ASN A 47 16.91 -7.17 -4.16
CA ASN A 47 17.63 -7.34 -5.42
C ASN A 47 19.11 -7.18 -5.15
N ILE A 48 19.95 -7.84 -5.94
CA ILE A 48 21.40 -7.63 -5.89
C ILE A 48 21.72 -6.44 -6.80
N GLU A 49 22.30 -5.40 -6.21
CA GLU A 49 22.78 -4.22 -6.93
C GLU A 49 24.26 -3.97 -6.65
N ARG A 50 24.99 -3.59 -7.68
CA ARG A 50 26.40 -3.19 -7.51
C ARG A 50 26.47 -1.78 -6.96
N ARG A 51 27.00 -1.66 -5.72
CA ARG A 51 27.18 -0.39 -5.01
C ARG A 51 28.59 -0.32 -4.45
N HIS A 52 29.28 0.78 -4.73
CA HIS A 52 30.67 0.99 -4.27
C HIS A 52 31.64 -0.16 -4.62
N GLY A 53 31.45 -0.76 -5.81
CA GLY A 53 32.29 -1.85 -6.28
C GLY A 53 31.95 -3.26 -5.76
N GLU A 54 30.97 -3.38 -4.88
CA GLU A 54 30.50 -4.65 -4.30
C GLU A 54 29.03 -4.92 -4.63
N ASP A 55 28.69 -6.20 -4.74
CA ASP A 55 27.31 -6.62 -4.93
C ASP A 55 26.61 -6.68 -3.56
N LYS A 56 25.57 -5.85 -3.38
CA LYS A 56 24.82 -5.73 -2.10
C LYS A 56 23.34 -6.03 -2.29
N PRO A 57 22.73 -6.77 -1.34
CA PRO A 57 21.29 -6.94 -1.35
C PRO A 57 20.63 -5.61 -0.92
N VAL A 58 19.69 -5.13 -1.74
CA VAL A 58 18.97 -3.88 -1.49
C VAL A 58 17.48 -4.06 -1.76
N ILE A 59 16.65 -3.36 -0.99
CA ILE A 59 15.23 -3.25 -1.30
C ILE A 59 15.07 -2.18 -2.37
N LYS A 60 14.57 -2.59 -3.54
CA LYS A 60 14.35 -1.68 -4.65
C LYS A 60 13.15 -0.78 -4.36
N LYS A 61 13.32 0.53 -4.57
CA LYS A 61 12.21 1.48 -4.46
C LYS A 61 11.18 1.20 -5.55
N ALA A 62 9.90 1.17 -5.18
CA ALA A 62 8.82 1.30 -6.13
C ALA A 62 8.79 2.76 -6.63
N LEU A 63 8.97 2.94 -7.93
CA LEU A 63 8.89 4.26 -8.56
C LEU A 63 7.50 4.46 -9.14
N VAL A 64 7.07 5.72 -9.22
CA VAL A 64 5.82 6.07 -9.89
C VAL A 64 5.94 5.77 -11.38
N GLU A 65 5.03 4.99 -11.90
CA GLU A 65 4.92 4.70 -13.33
C GLU A 65 4.27 5.89 -14.05
N LEU A 66 5.08 6.68 -14.77
CA LEU A 66 4.62 7.90 -15.44
C LEU A 66 3.61 7.62 -16.57
N ASP A 67 3.66 6.42 -17.15
CA ASP A 67 2.69 5.96 -18.14
C ASP A 67 1.47 5.25 -17.53
N GLY A 68 1.51 5.03 -16.22
CA GLY A 68 0.44 4.37 -15.48
C GLY A 68 -0.81 5.23 -15.34
N LYS A 69 -1.98 4.59 -15.23
CA LYS A 69 -3.28 5.27 -15.05
C LYS A 69 -3.32 6.21 -13.84
N PRO A 70 -2.76 5.84 -12.65
CA PRO A 70 -2.73 6.72 -11.49
C PRO A 70 -1.99 8.05 -11.77
N PHE A 71 -0.83 8.00 -12.43
CA PHE A 71 -0.09 9.22 -12.73
C PHE A 71 -0.79 10.07 -13.80
N LYS A 72 -1.36 9.47 -14.83
CA LYS A 72 -2.16 10.18 -15.85
C LYS A 72 -3.35 10.89 -15.21
N TYR A 73 -4.09 10.20 -14.36
CA TYR A 73 -5.19 10.80 -13.60
C TYR A 73 -4.75 12.01 -12.76
N PHE A 74 -3.61 11.91 -12.09
CA PHE A 74 -3.02 13.03 -11.34
C PHE A 74 -2.57 14.17 -12.28
N SER A 75 -1.84 13.86 -13.34
CA SER A 75 -1.26 14.87 -14.24
C SER A 75 -2.32 15.75 -14.93
N GLU A 76 -3.48 15.19 -15.24
CA GLU A 76 -4.62 15.93 -15.82
C GLU A 76 -5.26 16.93 -14.84
N ARG A 77 -5.05 16.73 -13.54
CA ARG A 77 -5.74 17.47 -12.48
C ARG A 77 -4.81 18.33 -11.62
N ARG A 78 -3.51 18.11 -11.68
CA ARG A 78 -2.54 18.73 -10.77
C ARG A 78 -2.56 20.27 -10.77
N GLU A 79 -2.77 20.88 -11.94
CA GLU A 79 -2.80 22.36 -12.05
C GLU A 79 -4.03 22.92 -11.31
N LYS A 80 -5.19 22.28 -11.48
CA LYS A 80 -6.40 22.63 -10.76
C LYS A 80 -6.23 22.39 -9.26
N TRP A 81 -5.72 21.24 -8.90
CA TRP A 81 -5.51 20.85 -7.50
C TRP A 81 -4.48 21.73 -6.76
N ALA A 82 -3.52 22.34 -7.47
CA ALA A 82 -2.53 23.23 -6.90
C ALA A 82 -3.15 24.53 -6.31
N VAL A 83 -4.29 24.95 -6.83
CA VAL A 83 -4.98 26.20 -6.42
C VAL A 83 -6.29 25.96 -5.66
N GLU A 84 -6.82 24.76 -5.69
CA GLU A 84 -8.04 24.40 -4.97
C GLU A 84 -7.74 23.84 -3.58
N THR A 85 -8.69 23.99 -2.66
CA THR A 85 -8.56 23.53 -1.27
C THR A 85 -8.93 22.06 -1.06
N CYS A 86 -9.13 21.28 -2.15
CA CYS A 86 -9.54 19.88 -2.07
C CYS A 86 -8.55 18.96 -1.34
N PHE A 87 -7.30 19.38 -1.14
CA PHE A 87 -6.28 18.66 -0.35
C PHE A 87 -5.95 19.33 0.97
N THR A 88 -6.72 20.32 1.40
CA THR A 88 -6.61 20.86 2.75
C THR A 88 -6.91 19.75 3.75
N TYR A 89 -6.10 19.63 4.79
CA TYR A 89 -6.28 18.63 5.83
C TYR A 89 -7.70 18.64 6.39
N PRO A 90 -8.44 17.54 6.32
CA PRO A 90 -9.88 17.53 6.68
C PRO A 90 -10.14 17.46 8.19
N GLY A 91 -9.09 17.40 9.02
CA GLY A 91 -9.19 17.13 10.45
C GLY A 91 -8.93 15.65 10.80
N ALA A 92 -9.34 15.21 11.97
CA ALA A 92 -9.16 13.84 12.42
C ALA A 92 -9.95 12.86 11.54
N ILE A 93 -9.26 11.84 11.05
CA ILE A 93 -9.89 10.75 10.29
C ILE A 93 -10.52 9.79 11.29
N GLN A 94 -11.79 9.48 11.12
CA GLN A 94 -12.48 8.48 11.92
C GLN A 94 -12.32 7.10 11.30
N TYR A 95 -11.82 6.16 12.12
CA TYR A 95 -11.68 4.75 11.72
C TYR A 95 -12.88 3.89 12.09
N TYR A 96 -13.86 4.48 12.77
CA TYR A 96 -15.11 3.84 13.15
C TYR A 96 -16.29 4.60 12.57
N GLY A 97 -17.19 3.89 11.94
CA GLY A 97 -18.36 4.49 11.31
C GLY A 97 -19.00 3.56 10.28
N PRO A 98 -19.92 4.08 9.48
CA PRO A 98 -20.49 3.33 8.37
C PRO A 98 -19.40 2.85 7.41
N GLU A 99 -19.54 1.65 6.88
CA GLU A 99 -18.61 1.04 5.92
C GLU A 99 -18.28 1.99 4.75
N SER A 100 -19.25 2.76 4.28
CA SER A 100 -19.09 3.74 3.20
C SER A 100 -18.06 4.83 3.46
N VAL A 101 -17.68 5.08 4.72
CA VAL A 101 -16.66 6.09 5.08
C VAL A 101 -15.40 5.49 5.67
N CYS A 102 -15.42 4.21 6.05
CA CYS A 102 -14.29 3.52 6.69
C CYS A 102 -13.52 2.60 5.74
N ASP A 103 -14.21 1.97 4.80
CA ASP A 103 -13.65 0.95 3.88
C ASP A 103 -13.70 1.37 2.40
N ILE A 104 -13.40 2.64 2.12
CA ILE A 104 -13.35 3.11 0.73
C ILE A 104 -12.02 2.72 0.08
N THR A 105 -12.10 1.94 -1.00
CA THR A 105 -10.94 1.67 -1.85
C THR A 105 -10.38 2.95 -2.45
N THR A 106 -9.07 3.18 -2.32
CA THR A 106 -8.43 4.38 -2.86
C THR A 106 -8.57 4.49 -4.38
N VAL A 107 -8.63 5.73 -4.90
CA VAL A 107 -8.68 5.99 -6.34
C VAL A 107 -7.48 5.34 -7.06
N THR A 108 -6.29 5.41 -6.48
CA THR A 108 -5.07 4.80 -7.03
C THR A 108 -5.26 3.30 -7.24
N LEU A 109 -5.74 2.58 -6.23
CA LEU A 109 -5.93 1.13 -6.31
C LEU A 109 -7.02 0.76 -7.34
N LYS A 110 -8.09 1.54 -7.41
CA LYS A 110 -9.14 1.36 -8.44
C LYS A 110 -8.59 1.52 -9.86
N LEU A 111 -7.75 2.53 -10.08
CA LEU A 111 -7.13 2.79 -11.39
C LEU A 111 -6.13 1.72 -11.80
N GLU A 112 -5.34 1.20 -10.87
CA GLU A 112 -4.41 0.09 -11.13
C GLU A 112 -5.13 -1.20 -11.51
N GLN A 113 -6.28 -1.46 -10.94
CA GLN A 113 -7.06 -2.67 -11.17
C GLN A 113 -8.01 -2.57 -12.37
N SER A 114 -8.30 -1.37 -12.85
CA SER A 114 -9.13 -1.19 -14.04
C SER A 114 -8.35 -1.63 -15.29
N LYS A 115 -8.78 -2.72 -15.89
CA LYS A 115 -8.27 -3.20 -17.19
C LYS A 115 -8.70 -2.29 -18.32
#